data_0625fa516102bad341f94e6ece7d4d91
#
_entry.id   0625fa516102bad341f94e6ece7d4d91
#
_cell.length_a   1.000
_cell.length_b   1.000
_cell.length_c   1.000
_cell.angle_alpha   90.00
_cell.angle_beta   90.00
_cell.angle_gamma   90.00
#
_symmetry.space_group_name_H-M   'P 1'
#
loop_
_entity.id
_entity.type
_entity.pdbx_description
1 polymer ?
#
loop_
_entity_poly.entity_id
_entity_poly.type
_entity_poly.pdbx_seq_one_letter_code
_entity_poly.pdbx_strand_id
1 'polypeptide(L)'
;MTQVRLVKLKLKAGNEQIWLDWCEELKQRRSEVTETLRNEGVLSESCFLSEDEKCVYYFMEAESFERAKEAMEESTFKIDTEHREKRILSLEKSEQLSELFHFEVRS
;
A
#
# COMPACT_ATOMS: atom_id res chain seq x y z
N MET A 1 1.42 -0.02 -20.76
CA MET A 1 0.21 -0.40 -20.02
C MET A 1 0.57 -0.65 -18.56
N THR A 2 -0.26 -0.22 -17.63
CA THR A 2 0.00 -0.39 -16.21
C THR A 2 -0.74 -1.60 -15.66
N GLN A 3 -0.31 -2.03 -14.48
CA GLN A 3 -0.96 -3.10 -13.73
C GLN A 3 -1.64 -2.49 -12.51
N VAL A 4 -2.77 -3.02 -12.14
CA VAL A 4 -3.48 -2.59 -10.92
C VAL A 4 -3.69 -3.79 -9.99
N ARG A 5 -3.74 -3.52 -8.70
CA ARG A 5 -3.93 -4.55 -7.69
C ARG A 5 -4.72 -3.99 -6.52
N LEU A 6 -5.65 -4.77 -6.02
CA LEU A 6 -6.41 -4.42 -4.82
C LEU A 6 -6.27 -5.58 -3.82
N VAL A 7 -5.86 -5.26 -2.61
CA VAL A 7 -5.78 -6.25 -1.53
C VAL A 7 -6.61 -5.79 -0.36
N LYS A 8 -7.19 -6.77 0.34
CA LYS A 8 -7.95 -6.55 1.56
C LYS A 8 -7.11 -7.07 2.72
N LEU A 9 -7.00 -6.27 3.78
CA LEU A 9 -6.28 -6.65 4.98
C LEU A 9 -7.15 -6.35 6.18
N LYS A 10 -7.30 -7.34 7.04
CA LYS A 10 -8.05 -7.14 8.28
C LYS A 10 -7.15 -6.43 9.29
N LEU A 11 -7.71 -5.46 10.00
CA LEU A 11 -7.00 -4.79 11.09
C LEU A 11 -6.94 -5.72 12.29
N LYS A 12 -5.77 -5.82 12.93
CA LYS A 12 -5.62 -6.64 14.13
C LYS A 12 -6.39 -6.02 15.28
N ALA A 13 -7.22 -6.83 15.94
CA ALA A 13 -8.03 -6.38 17.05
C ALA A 13 -7.15 -5.80 18.16
N GLY A 14 -7.47 -4.58 18.58
CA GLY A 14 -6.70 -3.85 19.59
C GLY A 14 -5.57 -3.00 19.01
N ASN A 15 -5.20 -3.20 17.75
CA ASN A 15 -4.09 -2.48 17.11
C ASN A 15 -4.54 -1.61 15.92
N GLU A 16 -5.84 -1.44 15.76
CA GLU A 16 -6.40 -0.66 14.64
C GLU A 16 -5.82 0.75 14.57
N GLN A 17 -5.68 1.39 15.73
CA GLN A 17 -5.22 2.77 15.81
C GLN A 17 -3.77 2.92 15.34
N ILE A 18 -2.96 1.87 15.49
CA ILE A 18 -1.56 1.90 15.01
C ILE A 18 -1.53 2.16 13.51
N TRP A 19 -2.38 1.45 12.74
CA TRP A 19 -2.42 1.65 11.30
C TRP A 19 -3.00 3.01 10.91
N LEU A 20 -4.08 3.42 11.59
CA LEU A 20 -4.73 4.70 11.30
C LEU A 20 -3.76 5.87 11.58
N ASP A 21 -3.03 5.80 12.67
CA ASP A 21 -2.03 6.83 13.01
C ASP A 21 -0.88 6.83 11.99
N TRP A 22 -0.47 5.66 11.55
CA TRP A 22 0.57 5.54 10.53
C TRP A 22 0.12 6.19 9.22
N CYS A 23 -1.14 5.96 8.81
CA CYS A 23 -1.69 6.59 7.61
C CYS A 23 -1.65 8.12 7.72
N GLU A 24 -1.96 8.67 8.89
CA GLU A 24 -1.87 10.12 9.11
C GLU A 24 -0.42 10.60 9.05
N GLU A 25 0.51 9.84 9.59
CA GLU A 25 1.93 10.17 9.51
C GLU A 25 2.42 10.16 8.06
N LEU A 26 1.98 9.20 7.25
CA LEU A 26 2.34 9.14 5.84
C LEU A 26 1.93 10.42 5.09
N LYS A 27 0.78 10.97 5.43
CA LYS A 27 0.31 12.24 4.83
C LYS A 27 1.27 13.39 5.13
N GLN A 28 1.89 13.37 6.31
CA GLN A 28 2.85 14.40 6.72
C GLN A 28 4.24 14.18 6.09
N ARG A 29 4.50 12.96 5.61
CA ARG A 29 5.79 12.58 5.03
C ARG A 29 5.67 12.33 3.53
N ARG A 30 4.87 13.12 2.87
CA ARG A 30 4.52 12.95 1.46
C ARG A 30 5.72 12.83 0.52
N SER A 31 6.76 13.63 0.72
CA SER A 31 7.93 13.59 -0.15
C SER A 31 8.70 12.28 0.00
N GLU A 32 8.78 11.73 1.20
CA GLU A 32 9.42 10.43 1.41
C GLU A 32 8.61 9.32 0.75
N VAL A 33 7.27 9.36 0.89
CA VAL A 33 6.37 8.40 0.26
C VAL A 33 6.54 8.44 -1.27
N THR A 34 6.47 9.64 -1.84
CA THR A 34 6.57 9.83 -3.29
C THR A 34 7.91 9.33 -3.82
N GLU A 35 8.99 9.55 -3.08
CA GLU A 35 10.31 9.12 -3.48
C GLU A 35 10.40 7.58 -3.55
N THR A 36 9.90 6.88 -2.53
CA THR A 36 9.96 5.42 -2.55
C THR A 36 9.02 4.83 -3.61
N LEU A 37 7.84 5.41 -3.81
CA LEU A 37 6.92 4.95 -4.87
C LEU A 37 7.56 5.12 -6.25
N ARG A 38 8.22 6.24 -6.48
CA ARG A 38 8.94 6.48 -7.74
C ARG A 38 10.04 5.45 -7.95
N ASN A 39 10.77 5.14 -6.90
CA ASN A 39 11.83 4.12 -6.96
C ASN A 39 11.29 2.74 -7.33
N GLU A 40 10.05 2.45 -6.93
CA GLU A 40 9.40 1.16 -7.20
C GLU A 40 8.68 1.12 -8.55
N GLY A 41 8.58 2.25 -9.23
CA GLY A 41 7.77 2.34 -10.45
C GLY A 41 6.28 2.29 -10.17
N VAL A 42 5.87 2.65 -8.96
CA VAL A 42 4.46 2.74 -8.57
C VAL A 42 3.92 4.10 -8.97
N LEU A 43 2.79 4.10 -9.66
CA LEU A 43 2.17 5.31 -10.19
C LEU A 43 1.16 5.92 -9.23
N SER A 44 0.45 5.07 -8.49
CA SER A 44 -0.49 5.53 -7.49
C SER A 44 -0.72 4.44 -6.45
N GLU A 45 -1.06 4.87 -5.24
CA GLU A 45 -1.31 3.98 -4.13
C GLU A 45 -2.37 4.64 -3.25
N SER A 46 -3.39 3.87 -2.89
CA SER A 46 -4.50 4.37 -2.07
C SER A 46 -4.88 3.32 -1.05
N CYS A 47 -5.20 3.76 0.14
CA CYS A 47 -5.66 2.88 1.21
C CYS A 47 -7.00 3.37 1.72
N PHE A 48 -7.98 2.48 1.77
CA PHE A 48 -9.35 2.80 2.16
C PHE A 48 -9.74 2.00 3.38
N LEU A 49 -10.48 2.63 4.28
CA LEU A 49 -11.03 1.95 5.45
C LEU A 49 -12.45 1.47 5.14
N SER A 50 -12.78 0.24 5.53
CA SER A 50 -14.13 -0.29 5.35
C SER A 50 -15.13 0.44 6.26
N GLU A 51 -16.43 0.39 5.93
CA GLU A 51 -17.47 1.06 6.71
C GLU A 51 -17.49 0.61 8.18
N ASP A 52 -17.26 -0.69 8.42
CA ASP A 52 -17.23 -1.23 9.78
C ASP A 52 -15.92 -0.98 10.51
N GLU A 53 -14.95 -0.33 9.85
CA GLU A 53 -13.62 0.01 10.36
C GLU A 53 -12.80 -1.20 10.79
N LYS A 54 -13.08 -2.38 10.24
CA LYS A 54 -12.36 -3.61 10.57
C LYS A 54 -11.35 -4.05 9.54
N CYS A 55 -11.44 -3.52 8.33
CA CYS A 55 -10.57 -3.87 7.22
C CYS A 55 -10.09 -2.63 6.48
N VAL A 56 -8.94 -2.77 5.84
CA VAL A 56 -8.47 -1.76 4.88
C VAL A 56 -8.38 -2.40 3.50
N TYR A 57 -8.62 -1.60 2.48
CA TYR A 57 -8.47 -2.00 1.09
C TYR A 57 -7.33 -1.18 0.51
N TYR A 58 -6.33 -1.87 0.01
CA TYR A 58 -5.09 -1.25 -0.45
C TYR A 58 -5.01 -1.38 -1.97
N PHE A 59 -5.13 -0.26 -2.66
CA PHE A 59 -5.06 -0.19 -4.11
C PHE A 59 -3.68 0.28 -4.55
N MET A 60 -3.15 -0.35 -5.58
CA MET A 60 -1.86 0.05 -6.14
C MET A 60 -1.90 -0.06 -7.65
N GLU A 61 -1.32 0.94 -8.30
CA GLU A 61 -1.10 0.93 -9.74
C GLU A 61 0.40 1.08 -9.98
N ALA A 62 0.96 0.20 -10.81
CA ALA A 62 2.40 0.20 -11.08
C ALA A 62 2.67 -0.18 -12.53
N GLU A 63 3.85 0.16 -13.00
CA GLU A 63 4.30 -0.28 -14.32
C GLU A 63 4.54 -1.79 -14.31
N SER A 64 5.10 -2.31 -13.23
CA SER A 64 5.34 -3.74 -13.05
C SER A 64 5.40 -4.05 -11.56
N PHE A 65 4.53 -4.93 -11.08
CA PHE A 65 4.54 -5.35 -9.68
C PHE A 65 5.76 -6.23 -9.36
N GLU A 66 6.29 -6.94 -10.36
CA GLU A 66 7.52 -7.71 -10.18
C GLU A 66 8.69 -6.79 -9.87
N ARG A 67 8.84 -5.71 -10.64
CA ARG A 67 9.88 -4.70 -10.41
C ARG A 67 9.66 -3.96 -9.10
N ALA A 68 8.41 -3.63 -8.78
CA ALA A 68 8.09 -2.96 -7.54
C ALA A 68 8.50 -3.80 -6.34
N LYS A 69 8.25 -5.11 -6.40
CA LYS A 69 8.63 -6.04 -5.34
C LYS A 69 10.14 -6.10 -5.18
N GLU A 70 10.88 -6.20 -6.28
CA GLU A 70 12.35 -6.22 -6.25
C GLU A 70 12.90 -4.95 -5.63
N ALA A 71 12.37 -3.80 -6.04
CA ALA A 71 12.81 -2.51 -5.51
C ALA A 71 12.52 -2.39 -4.02
N MET A 72 11.37 -2.90 -3.57
CA MET A 72 11.01 -2.88 -2.15
C MET A 72 11.94 -3.77 -1.34
N GLU A 73 12.28 -4.95 -1.85
CA GLU A 73 13.20 -5.87 -1.16
C GLU A 73 14.60 -5.28 -1.03
N GLU A 74 15.03 -4.48 -2.00
CA GLU A 74 16.35 -3.85 -2.02
C GLU A 74 16.37 -2.47 -1.37
N SER A 75 15.21 -1.95 -0.99
CA SER A 75 15.08 -0.60 -0.48
C SER A 75 15.85 -0.38 0.82
N THR A 76 16.56 0.75 0.87
CA THR A 76 17.23 1.22 2.08
C THR A 76 16.52 2.45 2.67
N PHE A 77 15.38 2.84 2.10
CA PHE A 77 14.61 3.97 2.62
C PHE A 77 14.04 3.65 4.01
N LYS A 78 14.26 4.56 4.93
CA LYS A 78 13.77 4.40 6.29
C LYS A 78 12.25 4.21 6.35
N ILE A 79 11.52 4.97 5.51
CA ILE A 79 10.06 4.91 5.49
C ILE A 79 9.54 3.51 5.12
N ASP A 80 10.25 2.79 4.25
CA ASP A 80 9.87 1.43 3.86
C ASP A 80 10.00 0.46 5.02
N THR A 81 11.05 0.60 5.83
CA THR A 81 11.24 -0.20 7.03
C THR A 81 10.14 0.08 8.04
N GLU A 82 9.86 1.35 8.27
CA GLU A 82 8.78 1.77 9.19
C GLU A 82 7.43 1.26 8.72
N HIS A 83 7.15 1.34 7.43
CA HIS A 83 5.90 0.87 6.84
C HIS A 83 5.70 -0.63 7.07
N ARG A 84 6.75 -1.40 6.85
CA ARG A 84 6.73 -2.86 7.06
C ARG A 84 6.45 -3.19 8.52
N GLU A 85 7.09 -2.48 9.44
CA GLU A 85 6.88 -2.66 10.87
C GLU A 85 5.43 -2.36 11.28
N LYS A 86 4.87 -1.27 10.78
CA LYS A 86 3.49 -0.90 11.07
C LYS A 86 2.50 -1.92 10.52
N ARG A 87 2.76 -2.44 9.33
CA ARG A 87 1.93 -3.50 8.74
C ARG A 87 1.93 -4.75 9.63
N ILE A 88 3.10 -5.19 10.06
CA ILE A 88 3.22 -6.38 10.91
C ILE A 88 2.47 -6.20 12.22
N LEU A 89 2.56 -5.01 12.82
CA LEU A 89 1.92 -4.72 14.09
C LEU A 89 0.39 -4.61 14.01
N SER A 90 -0.13 -4.14 12.88
CA SER A 90 -1.54 -3.72 12.82
C SER A 90 -2.41 -4.42 11.79
N LEU A 91 -1.82 -5.12 10.81
CA LEU A 91 -2.58 -5.77 9.75
C LEU A 91 -2.36 -7.27 9.74
N GLU A 92 -3.45 -8.00 9.49
CA GLU A 92 -3.40 -9.45 9.34
C GLU A 92 -3.03 -9.79 7.89
N LYS A 93 -3.00 -11.07 7.57
CA LYS A 93 -2.65 -11.54 6.24
C LYS A 93 -3.52 -10.90 5.17
N SER A 94 -2.90 -10.50 4.06
CA SER A 94 -3.62 -9.91 2.94
C SER A 94 -4.35 -10.94 2.10
N GLU A 95 -5.48 -10.50 1.54
CA GLU A 95 -6.22 -11.25 0.54
C GLU A 95 -6.20 -10.42 -0.74
N GLN A 96 -5.57 -10.95 -1.78
CA GLN A 96 -5.56 -10.26 -3.07
C GLN A 96 -6.87 -10.53 -3.78
N LEU A 97 -7.55 -9.46 -4.21
CA LEU A 97 -8.81 -9.59 -4.94
C LEU A 97 -8.50 -9.83 -6.41
N SER A 98 -9.33 -10.64 -7.06
CA SER A 98 -9.18 -10.93 -8.48
C SER A 98 -9.68 -9.76 -9.31
N GLU A 99 -8.83 -9.27 -10.21
CA GLU A 99 -9.24 -8.23 -11.14
C GLU A 99 -10.21 -8.82 -12.16
N LEU A 100 -11.38 -8.20 -12.30
CA LEU A 100 -12.36 -8.62 -13.29
C LEU A 100 -12.16 -7.86 -14.61
N PHE A 101 -11.81 -6.56 -14.51
CA PHE A 101 -11.41 -5.78 -15.68
C PHE A 101 -10.67 -4.52 -15.24
N HIS A 102 -9.89 -3.98 -16.16
CA HIS A 102 -9.20 -2.71 -15.96
C HIS A 102 -9.17 -1.98 -17.30
N PHE A 103 -9.82 -0.83 -17.38
CA PHE A 103 -9.83 0.00 -18.59
C PHE A 103 -9.08 1.29 -18.33
N GLU A 104 -8.26 1.69 -19.29
CA GLU A 104 -7.55 2.96 -19.24
C GLU A 104 -7.97 3.83 -20.43
N VAL A 105 -8.19 5.13 -20.15
CA VAL A 105 -8.52 6.10 -21.20
C VAL A 105 -7.31 6.98 -21.53
N ARG A 106 -6.41 7.15 -20.57
CA ARG A 106 -5.21 7.97 -20.75
C ARG A 106 -4.29 7.41 -21.85
N SER A 107 -3.73 8.29 -22.60
CA SER A 107 -2.84 7.94 -23.70
C SER A 107 -1.38 8.15 -23.34
#